data_c56549ba9c73c5058268ea4d8f49cab8
#
_entry.id   c56549ba9c73c5058268ea4d8f49cab8
#
_cell.length_a   1.000
_cell.length_b   1.000
_cell.length_c   1.000
_cell.angle_alpha   90.00
_cell.angle_beta   90.00
_cell.angle_gamma   90.00
#
_symmetry.space_group_name_H-M   'P 1'
#
loop_
_entity.id
_entity.type
_entity.pdbx_description
1 polymer ?
#
loop_
_entity_poly.entity_id
_entity_poly.type
_entity_poly.pdbx_seq_one_letter_code
_entity_poly.pdbx_strand_id
1 'polypeptide(L)' 'MMKTNYENIAMLLQNGTSVKIYADNFSVSNIRLLAQTAVKHGAVLHLVVNPDYILADNLKLISQDGRKNIFVEFV' A
#
# COMPACT_ATOMS: atom_id res chain seq x y z
N MET A 1 -21.28 -7.69 -5.86
CA MET A 1 -19.81 -7.88 -5.87
C MET A 1 -19.15 -6.70 -5.16
N MET A 2 -18.29 -7.00 -4.20
CA MET A 2 -17.64 -5.94 -3.46
C MET A 2 -16.47 -5.36 -4.28
N LYS A 3 -16.47 -4.05 -4.44
CA LYS A 3 -15.41 -3.35 -5.15
C LYS A 3 -14.26 -3.09 -4.19
N THR A 4 -13.03 -3.41 -4.61
CA THR A 4 -11.85 -3.14 -3.81
C THR A 4 -11.64 -1.62 -3.75
N ASN A 5 -11.68 -1.06 -2.57
CA ASN A 5 -11.48 0.36 -2.37
C ASN A 5 -10.63 0.61 -1.12
N TYR A 6 -10.28 1.88 -0.91
CA TYR A 6 -9.44 2.30 0.20
C TYR A 6 -9.98 1.83 1.55
N GLU A 7 -11.28 2.00 1.80
CA GLU A 7 -11.87 1.69 3.10
C GLU A 7 -11.77 0.21 3.43
N ASN A 8 -12.03 -0.66 2.44
CA ASN A 8 -11.93 -2.11 2.62
C ASN A 8 -10.49 -2.53 2.90
N ILE A 9 -9.54 -1.96 2.16
CA ILE A 9 -8.12 -2.26 2.35
C ILE A 9 -7.67 -1.80 3.74
N ALA A 10 -8.04 -0.58 4.13
CA ALA A 10 -7.69 -0.03 5.43
C ALA A 10 -8.24 -0.90 6.57
N MET A 11 -9.47 -1.35 6.45
CA MET A 11 -10.11 -2.20 7.45
C MET A 11 -9.34 -3.53 7.61
N LEU A 12 -8.96 -4.16 6.51
CA LEU A 12 -8.20 -5.41 6.55
C LEU A 12 -6.85 -5.20 7.22
N LEU A 13 -6.13 -4.14 6.86
CA LEU A 13 -4.86 -3.82 7.48
C LEU A 13 -5.00 -3.52 8.97
N GLN A 14 -6.07 -2.83 9.38
CA GLN A 14 -6.37 -2.55 10.78
C GLN A 14 -6.58 -3.82 11.59
N ASN A 15 -7.05 -4.86 10.95
CA ASN A 15 -7.22 -6.18 11.59
C ASN A 15 -5.93 -7.02 11.55
N GLY A 16 -4.84 -6.47 11.05
CA GLY A 16 -3.58 -7.20 10.94
C GLY A 16 -3.50 -8.11 9.73
N THR A 17 -4.47 -8.01 8.81
CA THR A 17 -4.50 -8.84 7.60
C THR A 17 -3.64 -8.19 6.53
N SER A 18 -2.71 -8.95 5.97
CA SER A 18 -1.88 -8.47 4.86
C SER A 18 -2.68 -8.47 3.57
N VAL A 19 -2.43 -7.46 2.73
CA VAL A 19 -3.23 -7.22 1.51
C VAL A 19 -2.29 -6.92 0.35
N LYS A 20 -2.65 -7.41 -0.84
CA LYS A 20 -1.97 -7.06 -2.09
C LYS A 20 -2.85 -6.10 -2.87
N ILE A 21 -2.27 -4.98 -3.28
CA ILE A 21 -2.95 -3.98 -4.09
C ILE A 21 -2.09 -3.56 -5.27
N TYR A 22 -2.74 -2.98 -6.29
CA TYR A 22 -2.06 -2.41 -7.44
C TYR A 22 -2.01 -0.88 -7.27
N ALA A 23 -0.81 -0.32 -7.34
CA ALA A 23 -0.58 1.10 -7.08
C ALA A 23 -1.39 2.01 -8.00
N ASP A 24 -1.64 1.56 -9.24
CA ASP A 24 -2.38 2.35 -10.23
C ASP A 24 -3.80 2.69 -9.80
N ASN A 25 -4.36 1.92 -8.87
CA ASN A 25 -5.75 2.07 -8.44
C ASN A 25 -5.91 3.06 -7.28
N PHE A 26 -4.80 3.62 -6.79
CA PHE A 26 -4.83 4.49 -5.61
C PHE A 26 -3.94 5.70 -5.82
N SER A 27 -4.30 6.81 -5.16
CA SER A 27 -3.41 7.97 -5.12
C SER A 27 -2.20 7.67 -4.22
N VAL A 28 -1.11 8.40 -4.44
CA VAL A 28 0.08 8.26 -3.61
C VAL A 28 -0.25 8.54 -2.15
N SER A 29 -1.06 9.57 -1.89
CA SER A 29 -1.49 9.89 -0.53
C SER A 29 -2.20 8.72 0.15
N ASN A 30 -3.11 8.06 -0.56
CA ASN A 30 -3.82 6.89 -0.02
C ASN A 30 -2.88 5.72 0.22
N ILE A 31 -1.95 5.46 -0.71
CA ILE A 31 -0.96 4.39 -0.53
C ILE A 31 -0.11 4.65 0.72
N ARG A 32 0.32 5.89 0.92
CA ARG A 32 1.11 6.26 2.10
C ARG A 32 0.34 6.02 3.39
N LEU A 33 -0.94 6.37 3.42
CA LEU A 33 -1.80 6.14 4.59
C LEU A 33 -1.99 4.64 4.84
N LEU A 34 -2.16 3.85 3.79
CA LEU A 34 -2.27 2.39 3.91
C LEU A 34 -0.97 1.78 4.44
N ALA A 35 0.17 2.28 3.98
CA ALA A 35 1.47 1.82 4.46
C ALA A 35 1.64 2.11 5.96
N GLN A 36 1.26 3.31 6.40
CA GLN A 36 1.29 3.69 7.81
C GLN A 36 0.36 2.81 8.64
N THR A 37 -0.81 2.50 8.10
CA THR A 37 -1.78 1.62 8.76
C THR A 37 -1.20 0.21 8.92
N ALA A 38 -0.53 -0.30 7.89
CA ALA A 38 0.11 -1.61 7.95
C ALA A 38 1.16 -1.67 9.07
N VAL A 39 2.00 -0.64 9.17
CA VAL A 39 3.01 -0.55 10.24
C VAL A 39 2.35 -0.57 11.61
N LYS A 40 1.31 0.24 11.77
CA LYS A 40 0.63 0.40 13.06
C LYS A 40 0.01 -0.90 13.56
N HIS A 41 -0.47 -1.73 12.66
CA HIS A 41 -1.23 -2.94 13.02
C HIS A 41 -0.49 -4.25 12.72
N GLY A 42 0.79 -4.17 12.34
CA GLY A 42 1.60 -5.36 12.11
C GLY A 42 1.23 -6.16 10.87
N ALA A 43 0.54 -5.54 9.92
CA ALA A 43 0.22 -6.16 8.64
C ALA A 43 1.30 -5.83 7.61
N VAL A 44 1.23 -6.48 6.45
CA VAL A 44 2.11 -6.18 5.31
C VAL A 44 1.25 -5.71 4.13
N LEU A 45 1.62 -4.57 3.57
CA LEU A 45 1.03 -4.08 2.34
C LEU A 45 1.90 -4.53 1.18
N HIS A 46 1.37 -5.43 0.35
CA HIS A 46 2.04 -5.88 -0.86
C HIS A 46 1.61 -4.96 -2.00
N LEU A 47 2.53 -4.13 -2.47
CA LEU A 47 2.24 -3.10 -3.47
C LEU A 47 2.83 -3.51 -4.81
N VAL A 48 1.96 -3.70 -5.80
CA VAL A 48 2.40 -3.98 -7.18
C VAL A 48 2.52 -2.65 -7.90
N VAL A 49 3.71 -2.36 -8.41
CA VAL A 49 4.06 -1.07 -8.99
C VAL A 49 4.47 -1.22 -10.44
N ASN A 50 3.87 -0.41 -11.30
CA ASN A 50 4.39 -0.20 -12.65
C ASN A 50 5.30 1.03 -12.59
N PRO A 51 6.61 0.88 -12.80
CA PRO A 51 7.55 2.00 -12.67
C PRO A 51 7.30 3.13 -13.67
N ASP A 52 6.50 2.89 -14.72
CA ASP A 52 6.13 3.94 -15.68
C ASP A 52 5.08 4.90 -15.12
N TYR A 53 4.38 4.51 -14.06
CA TYR A 53 3.26 5.29 -13.51
C TYR A 53 3.54 5.90 -12.15
N ILE A 54 4.66 5.59 -11.53
CA ILE A 54 4.98 6.14 -10.22
C ILE A 54 6.38 6.72 -10.23
N LEU A 55 6.51 7.93 -9.69
CA LEU A 55 7.79 8.59 -9.59
C LEU A 55 8.64 7.95 -8.48
N ALA A 56 9.95 7.89 -8.71
CA ALA A 56 10.88 7.33 -7.73
C ALA A 56 10.78 8.02 -6.37
N ASP A 57 10.58 9.34 -6.35
CA ASP A 57 10.42 10.10 -5.11
C ASP A 57 9.20 9.68 -4.33
N ASN A 58 8.08 9.42 -5.03
CA ASN A 58 6.86 8.94 -4.38
C ASN A 58 7.06 7.54 -3.82
N LEU A 59 7.73 6.68 -4.55
CA LEU A 59 8.01 5.31 -4.09
C LEU A 59 8.91 5.34 -2.86
N LYS A 60 9.88 6.27 -2.82
CA LYS A 60 10.74 6.47 -1.65
C LYS A 60 9.91 6.86 -0.42
N LEU A 61 8.97 7.80 -0.58
CA LEU A 61 8.10 8.21 0.53
C LEU A 61 7.24 7.06 1.04
N ILE A 62 6.68 6.27 0.12
CA ILE A 62 5.88 5.10 0.48
C ILE A 62 6.75 4.09 1.26
N SER A 63 7.98 3.86 0.81
CA SER A 63 8.87 2.92 1.50
C SER A 63 9.26 3.41 2.89
N GLN A 64 9.43 4.72 3.06
CA GLN A 64 9.70 5.31 4.36
C GLN A 64 8.51 5.16 5.31
N ASP A 65 7.29 5.30 4.79
CA ASP A 65 6.08 5.13 5.59
C ASP A 65 5.85 3.66 5.98
N GLY A 66 6.08 2.75 5.06
CA GLY A 66 5.80 1.33 5.25
C GLY A 66 6.93 0.53 5.86
N ARG A 67 8.18 0.97 5.68
CA ARG A 67 9.37 0.33 6.22
C ARG A 67 9.38 -1.17 5.89
N LYS A 68 9.53 -2.03 6.89
CA LYS A 68 9.52 -3.48 6.73
C LYS A 68 8.13 -4.07 6.49
N ASN A 69 7.10 -3.25 6.63
CA ASN A 69 5.70 -3.69 6.49
C ASN A 69 5.16 -3.44 5.08
N ILE A 70 6.03 -3.11 4.14
CA ILE A 70 5.65 -2.99 2.75
C ILE A 70 6.51 -3.93 1.90
N PHE A 71 5.88 -4.59 0.94
CA PHE A 71 6.54 -5.46 -0.03
C PHE A 71 6.22 -4.90 -1.42
N VAL A 72 7.25 -4.53 -2.17
CA VAL A 72 7.07 -3.95 -3.50
C VAL A 72 7.38 -4.99 -4.57
N GLU A 73 6.46 -5.11 -5.51
CA GLU A 73 6.63 -5.96 -6.68
C GLU A 73 6.53 -5.09 -7.93
N PHE A 74 7.54 -5.16 -8.79
CA PHE A 74 7.52 -4.44 -10.06
C PHE A 74 6.94 -5.32 -11.16
N VAL A 75 6.13 -4.72 -12.00
CA VAL A 75 5.59 -5.40 -13.19
C VAL A 75 6.28 -4.93 -14.46
#